data_81437cd870fcf4076052f6fff3881d15
#
_entry.id   81437cd870fcf4076052f6fff3881d15
#
_cell.length_a   1.000
_cell.length_b   1.000
_cell.length_c   1.000
_cell.angle_alpha   90.00
_cell.angle_beta   90.00
_cell.angle_gamma   90.00
#
_symmetry.space_group_name_H-M   'P 1'
#
loop_
_entity.id
_entity.type
_entity.pdbx_description
1 polymer ?
#
loop_
_entity_poly.entity_id
_entity_poly.type
_entity_poly.pdbx_seq_one_letter_code
_entity_poly.pdbx_strand_id
1 'polypeptide(L)'
;MPRPKQRTPELRDRVLQVAVATLVAEGAEGFTTRRVAEQARTSTPAVYELFGDKAGLVREVFFEGFRRLSQRFDALAESDDPQRDLIDVILAFRHFARDYPVLGQLMFARPFADFDPGPEEREAGNSTREFIVAR
;
A
#
# COMPACT_ATOMS: atom_id res chain seq x y z
N MET A 1 12.67 35.28 4.09
CA MET A 1 13.37 34.00 4.27
C MET A 1 12.59 32.89 3.61
N PRO A 2 13.20 32.19 2.68
CA PRO A 2 12.47 31.12 2.03
C PRO A 2 12.15 30.00 3.02
N ARG A 3 10.93 29.52 2.94
CA ARG A 3 10.55 28.35 3.73
C ARG A 3 11.34 27.14 3.24
N PRO A 4 11.76 26.23 4.14
CA PRO A 4 12.25 24.94 3.71
C PRO A 4 11.25 24.29 2.76
N LYS A 5 11.73 23.71 1.70
CA LYS A 5 10.85 22.97 0.79
C LYS A 5 10.20 21.85 1.57
N GLN A 6 8.87 21.83 1.60
CA GLN A 6 8.13 20.82 2.31
C GLN A 6 7.90 19.54 1.48
N ARG A 7 8.25 19.58 0.17
CA ARG A 7 8.11 18.43 -0.74
C ARG A 7 9.39 17.63 -0.78
N THR A 8 9.79 17.12 0.37
CA THR A 8 11.00 16.31 0.52
C THR A 8 10.64 14.81 0.45
N PRO A 9 11.64 13.93 0.22
CA PRO A 9 11.40 12.49 0.33
C PRO A 9 10.84 12.08 1.69
N GLU A 10 11.24 12.76 2.76
CA GLU A 10 10.73 12.49 4.11
C GLU A 10 9.25 12.84 4.22
N LEU A 11 8.83 13.97 3.67
CA LEU A 11 7.41 14.34 3.64
C LEU A 11 6.62 13.37 2.81
N ARG A 12 7.13 12.99 1.63
CA ARG A 12 6.48 12.03 0.76
C ARG A 12 6.24 10.71 1.50
N ASP A 13 7.25 10.19 2.17
CA ASP A 13 7.12 8.95 2.94
C ASP A 13 6.12 9.11 4.07
N ARG A 14 6.16 10.22 4.80
CA ARG A 14 5.21 10.47 5.90
C ARG A 14 3.77 10.51 5.38
N VAL A 15 3.52 11.19 4.27
CA VAL A 15 2.18 11.25 3.66
C VAL A 15 1.73 9.84 3.26
N LEU A 16 2.61 9.06 2.65
CA LEU A 16 2.27 7.70 2.23
C LEU A 16 1.93 6.81 3.44
N GLN A 17 2.72 6.86 4.50
CA GLN A 17 2.46 6.05 5.70
C GLN A 17 1.15 6.49 6.39
N VAL A 18 0.91 7.79 6.43
CA VAL A 18 -0.34 8.35 6.96
C VAL A 18 -1.53 7.93 6.09
N ALA A 19 -1.35 7.93 4.77
CA ALA A 19 -2.41 7.50 3.84
C ALA A 19 -2.81 6.06 4.10
N VAL A 20 -1.85 5.17 4.28
CA VAL A 20 -2.14 3.77 4.63
C VAL A 20 -2.87 3.69 5.96
N ALA A 21 -2.39 4.39 6.98
CA ALA A 21 -3.02 4.38 8.30
C ALA A 21 -4.44 4.92 8.26
N THR A 22 -4.69 5.97 7.48
CA THR A 22 -6.02 6.54 7.30
C THR A 22 -6.97 5.55 6.62
N LEU A 23 -6.48 4.87 5.58
CA LEU A 23 -7.28 3.86 4.89
C LEU A 23 -7.64 2.72 5.82
N VAL A 24 -6.70 2.24 6.62
CA VAL A 24 -6.93 1.16 7.59
C VAL A 24 -7.92 1.57 8.66
N ALA A 25 -7.78 2.79 9.19
CA ALA A 25 -8.62 3.26 10.30
C ALA A 25 -10.02 3.68 9.87
N GLU A 26 -10.15 4.32 8.70
CA GLU A 26 -11.40 4.97 8.30
C GLU A 26 -12.06 4.34 7.07
N GLY A 27 -11.40 3.38 6.44
CA GLY A 27 -11.93 2.70 5.26
C GLY A 27 -11.86 3.57 4.00
N ALA A 28 -12.35 3.01 2.89
CA ALA A 28 -12.32 3.70 1.60
C ALA A 28 -13.17 4.98 1.60
N GLU A 29 -14.29 4.97 2.30
CA GLU A 29 -15.19 6.13 2.38
C GLU A 29 -14.57 7.29 3.15
N GLY A 30 -13.81 7.00 4.19
CA GLY A 30 -13.13 8.03 5.00
C GLY A 30 -11.78 8.47 4.41
N PHE A 31 -11.32 7.82 3.37
CA PHE A 31 -10.04 8.12 2.74
C PHE A 31 -10.21 9.27 1.74
N THR A 32 -9.78 10.44 2.13
CA THR A 32 -9.78 11.63 1.26
C THR A 32 -8.40 12.28 1.31
N THR A 33 -8.04 13.00 0.26
CA THR A 33 -6.77 13.73 0.21
C THR A 33 -6.69 14.74 1.36
N ARG A 34 -7.79 15.43 1.64
CA ARG A 34 -7.87 16.38 2.74
C ARG A 34 -7.61 15.71 4.09
N ARG A 35 -8.22 14.56 4.33
CA ARG A 35 -8.03 13.84 5.59
C ARG A 35 -6.58 13.37 5.74
N VAL A 36 -5.99 12.86 4.68
CA VAL A 36 -4.59 12.46 4.67
C VAL A 36 -3.68 13.64 4.96
N ALA A 37 -3.92 14.78 4.31
CA ALA A 37 -3.13 16.00 4.55
C ALA A 37 -3.21 16.44 6.01
N GLU A 38 -4.42 16.45 6.59
CA GLU A 38 -4.60 16.80 8.00
C GLU A 38 -3.82 15.87 8.93
N GLN A 39 -3.92 14.58 8.71
CA GLN A 39 -3.23 13.58 9.54
C GLN A 39 -1.71 13.63 9.36
N ALA A 40 -1.24 13.99 8.17
CA ALA A 40 0.18 14.12 7.88
C ALA A 40 0.75 15.50 8.28
N ARG A 41 -0.10 16.38 8.78
CA ARG A 41 0.27 17.74 9.19
C ARG A 41 0.87 18.54 8.05
N THR A 42 0.22 18.47 6.89
CA THR A 42 0.60 19.20 5.71
C THR A 42 -0.64 19.73 5.00
N SER A 43 -0.46 20.36 3.85
CA SER A 43 -1.57 20.91 3.08
C SER A 43 -2.01 19.98 1.95
N THR A 44 -3.25 20.13 1.53
CA THR A 44 -3.76 19.41 0.36
C THR A 44 -2.94 19.73 -0.90
N PRO A 45 -2.58 21.02 -1.19
CA PRO A 45 -1.69 21.30 -2.33
C PRO A 45 -0.35 20.58 -2.25
N ALA A 46 0.24 20.43 -1.06
CA ALA A 46 1.49 19.70 -0.91
C ALA A 46 1.33 18.22 -1.27
N VAL A 47 0.21 17.60 -0.86
CA VAL A 47 -0.09 16.21 -1.22
C VAL A 47 -0.23 16.07 -2.74
N TYR A 48 -0.93 17.00 -3.39
CA TYR A 48 -1.09 16.95 -4.84
C TYR A 48 0.23 17.17 -5.58
N GLU A 49 1.12 18.01 -5.07
CA GLU A 49 2.45 18.14 -5.67
C GLU A 49 3.27 16.85 -5.59
N LEU A 50 3.12 16.10 -4.51
CA LEU A 50 3.84 14.85 -4.31
C LEU A 50 3.28 13.69 -5.13
N PHE A 51 1.96 13.63 -5.29
CA PHE A 51 1.28 12.45 -5.84
C PHE A 51 0.44 12.75 -7.08
N GLY A 52 0.29 14.01 -7.46
CA GLY A 52 -0.47 14.43 -8.62
C GLY A 52 -1.94 14.69 -8.30
N ASP A 53 -2.66 13.66 -7.95
CA ASP A 53 -4.08 13.73 -7.61
C ASP A 53 -4.44 12.60 -6.64
N LYS A 54 -5.73 12.47 -6.32
CA LYS A 54 -6.19 11.40 -5.46
C LYS A 54 -5.87 10.03 -6.04
N ALA A 55 -6.04 9.86 -7.35
CA ALA A 55 -5.74 8.59 -8.00
C ALA A 55 -4.24 8.24 -7.88
N GLY A 56 -3.36 9.24 -8.00
CA GLY A 56 -1.93 9.05 -7.81
C GLY A 56 -1.59 8.64 -6.39
N LEU A 57 -2.25 9.23 -5.39
CA LEU A 57 -2.07 8.84 -3.99
C LEU A 57 -2.55 7.41 -3.76
N VAL A 58 -3.73 7.05 -4.27
CA VAL A 58 -4.28 5.69 -4.16
C VAL A 58 -3.35 4.68 -4.82
N ARG A 59 -2.78 5.02 -5.98
CA ARG A 59 -1.82 4.17 -6.68
C ARG A 59 -0.60 3.87 -5.82
N GLU A 60 -0.05 4.89 -5.16
CA GLU A 60 1.12 4.69 -4.30
C GLU A 60 0.77 3.88 -3.05
N VAL A 61 -0.44 4.04 -2.51
CA VAL A 61 -0.93 3.19 -1.42
C VAL A 61 -1.04 1.74 -1.88
N PHE A 62 -1.52 1.51 -3.09
CA PHE A 62 -1.58 0.18 -3.70
C PHE A 62 -0.19 -0.48 -3.76
N PHE A 63 0.81 0.25 -4.27
CA PHE A 63 2.18 -0.27 -4.32
C PHE A 63 2.76 -0.50 -2.92
N GLU A 64 2.46 0.38 -1.98
CA GLU A 64 2.90 0.21 -0.59
C GLU A 64 2.31 -1.06 0.02
N GLY A 65 1.05 -1.38 -0.30
CA GLY A 65 0.42 -2.62 0.13
C GLY A 65 1.21 -3.85 -0.33
N PHE A 66 1.56 -3.90 -1.61
CA PHE A 66 2.34 -5.01 -2.14
C PHE A 66 3.76 -5.05 -1.56
N ARG A 67 4.37 -3.90 -1.31
CA ARG A 67 5.68 -3.86 -0.66
C ARG A 67 5.62 -4.46 0.75
N ARG A 68 4.60 -4.13 1.53
CA ARG A 68 4.41 -4.67 2.88
C ARG A 68 4.16 -6.17 2.86
N LEU A 69 3.36 -6.63 1.90
CA LEU A 69 3.11 -8.07 1.73
C LEU A 69 4.39 -8.80 1.34
N SER A 70 5.16 -8.26 0.40
CA SER A 70 6.45 -8.83 0.00
C SER A 70 7.42 -8.92 1.16
N GLN A 71 7.46 -7.91 2.03
CA GLN A 71 8.32 -7.94 3.21
C GLN A 71 7.94 -9.09 4.15
N ARG A 72 6.66 -9.37 4.31
CA ARG A 72 6.21 -10.51 5.13
C ARG A 72 6.63 -11.84 4.51
N PHE A 73 6.54 -11.96 3.20
CA PHE A 73 6.98 -13.17 2.51
C PHE A 73 8.49 -13.36 2.61
N ASP A 74 9.25 -12.29 2.44
CA ASP A 74 10.72 -12.32 2.51
C ASP A 74 11.22 -12.71 3.91
N ALA A 75 10.44 -12.43 4.94
CA ALA A 75 10.77 -12.80 6.31
C ALA A 75 10.55 -14.30 6.61
N LEU A 76 9.88 -15.02 5.72
CA LEU A 76 9.62 -16.44 5.90
C LEU A 76 10.88 -17.26 5.60
N ALA A 77 11.20 -18.21 6.49
CA ALA A 77 12.31 -19.11 6.26
C ALA A 77 11.92 -20.16 5.22
N GLU A 78 12.85 -20.49 4.32
CA GLU A 78 12.72 -21.66 3.47
C GLU A 78 13.17 -22.90 4.24
N SER A 79 12.45 -24.00 4.04
CA SER A 79 12.79 -25.29 4.62
C SER A 79 12.89 -26.35 3.52
N ASP A 80 13.25 -27.57 3.90
CA ASP A 80 13.27 -28.70 2.97
C ASP A 80 11.87 -29.29 2.73
N ASP A 81 10.85 -28.74 3.38
CA ASP A 81 9.47 -29.19 3.28
C ASP A 81 8.63 -28.19 2.49
N PRO A 82 8.39 -28.42 1.18
CA PRO A 82 7.62 -27.49 0.36
C PRO A 82 6.18 -27.28 0.83
N GLN A 83 5.56 -28.29 1.44
CA GLN A 83 4.20 -28.13 1.96
C GLN A 83 4.16 -27.17 3.13
N ARG A 84 5.13 -27.28 4.02
CA ARG A 84 5.24 -26.35 5.15
C ARG A 84 5.50 -24.93 4.67
N ASP A 85 6.38 -24.77 3.69
CA ASP A 85 6.68 -23.45 3.13
C ASP A 85 5.44 -22.81 2.50
N LEU A 86 4.64 -23.59 1.78
CA LEU A 86 3.40 -23.11 1.21
C LEU A 86 2.39 -22.71 2.29
N ILE A 87 2.25 -23.50 3.34
CA ILE A 87 1.38 -23.18 4.46
C ILE A 87 1.81 -21.88 5.12
N ASP A 88 3.11 -21.68 5.31
CA ASP A 88 3.64 -20.45 5.90
C ASP A 88 3.30 -19.23 5.05
N VAL A 89 3.38 -19.33 3.72
CA VAL A 89 2.99 -18.26 2.80
C VAL A 89 1.50 -17.96 2.92
N ILE A 90 0.67 -18.99 2.93
CA ILE A 90 -0.78 -18.84 3.05
C ILE A 90 -1.14 -18.15 4.38
N LEU A 91 -0.51 -18.56 5.47
CA LEU A 91 -0.74 -17.96 6.78
C LEU A 91 -0.27 -16.51 6.83
N ALA A 92 0.88 -16.21 6.23
CA ALA A 92 1.37 -14.83 6.16
C ALA A 92 0.41 -13.94 5.37
N PHE A 93 -0.11 -14.43 4.25
CA PHE A 93 -1.11 -13.72 3.47
C PHE A 93 -2.38 -13.48 4.29
N ARG A 94 -2.86 -14.50 4.98
CA ARG A 94 -4.06 -14.39 5.82
C ARG A 94 -3.85 -13.37 6.93
N HIS A 95 -2.72 -13.40 7.61
CA HIS A 95 -2.40 -12.43 8.65
C HIS A 95 -2.35 -11.01 8.09
N PHE A 96 -1.76 -10.84 6.92
CA PHE A 96 -1.74 -9.54 6.25
C PHE A 96 -3.16 -9.05 5.96
N ALA A 97 -4.02 -9.90 5.41
CA ALA A 97 -5.40 -9.54 5.09
C ALA A 97 -6.21 -9.17 6.35
N ARG A 98 -5.92 -9.81 7.47
CA ARG A 98 -6.56 -9.49 8.76
C ARG A 98 -6.06 -8.18 9.34
N ASP A 99 -4.75 -7.90 9.22
CA ASP A 99 -4.17 -6.66 9.74
C ASP A 99 -4.52 -5.45 8.90
N TYR A 100 -4.71 -5.65 7.59
CA TYR A 100 -4.97 -4.59 6.62
C TYR A 100 -6.17 -4.91 5.72
N PRO A 101 -7.40 -5.04 6.29
CA PRO A 101 -8.53 -5.52 5.47
C PRO A 101 -8.88 -4.59 4.30
N VAL A 102 -8.89 -3.28 4.52
CA VAL A 102 -9.21 -2.33 3.44
C VAL A 102 -8.06 -2.21 2.44
N LEU A 103 -6.82 -2.26 2.92
CA LEU A 103 -5.64 -2.27 2.04
C LEU A 103 -5.66 -3.53 1.16
N GLY A 104 -5.97 -4.68 1.73
CA GLY A 104 -6.12 -5.91 0.97
C GLY A 104 -7.21 -5.82 -0.09
N GLN A 105 -8.33 -5.18 0.24
CA GLN A 105 -9.39 -4.92 -0.74
C GLN A 105 -8.90 -4.03 -1.89
N LEU A 106 -8.15 -2.98 -1.58
CA LEU A 106 -7.57 -2.12 -2.60
C LEU A 106 -6.66 -2.91 -3.54
N MET A 107 -5.82 -3.77 -2.98
CA MET A 107 -4.85 -4.56 -3.75
C MET A 107 -5.52 -5.57 -4.67
N PHE A 108 -6.63 -6.19 -4.25
CA PHE A 108 -7.21 -7.33 -4.93
C PHE A 108 -8.67 -7.19 -5.33
N ALA A 109 -9.41 -6.21 -4.80
CA ALA A 109 -10.84 -6.08 -5.02
C ALA A 109 -11.31 -4.67 -5.44
N ARG A 110 -10.41 -3.72 -5.60
CA ARG A 110 -10.65 -2.37 -6.11
C ARG A 110 -11.81 -1.63 -5.40
N PRO A 111 -11.65 -1.20 -4.14
CA PRO A 111 -12.70 -0.46 -3.43
C PRO A 111 -12.92 0.97 -3.94
N PHE A 112 -12.02 1.51 -4.77
CA PHE A 112 -12.14 2.84 -5.37
C PHE A 112 -12.56 2.68 -6.84
N ALA A 113 -13.74 3.22 -7.17
CA ALA A 113 -14.30 3.06 -8.51
C ALA A 113 -13.48 3.75 -9.60
N ASP A 114 -12.76 4.82 -9.24
CA ASP A 114 -11.94 5.60 -10.16
C ASP A 114 -10.49 5.11 -10.26
N PHE A 115 -10.12 4.08 -9.50
CA PHE A 115 -8.80 3.47 -9.59
C PHE A 115 -8.85 2.26 -10.53
N ASP A 116 -8.15 2.38 -11.66
CA ASP A 116 -8.00 1.28 -12.61
C ASP A 116 -6.52 0.89 -12.66
N PRO A 117 -6.17 -0.34 -12.23
CA PRO A 117 -4.77 -0.77 -12.24
C PRO A 117 -4.19 -0.76 -13.66
N GLY A 118 -3.07 -0.05 -13.81
CA GLY A 118 -2.30 -0.05 -15.03
C GLY A 118 -1.36 -1.25 -15.12
N PRO A 119 -0.46 -1.25 -16.15
CA PRO A 119 0.49 -2.36 -16.30
C PRO A 119 1.41 -2.56 -15.11
N GLU A 120 1.87 -1.48 -14.48
CA GLU A 120 2.78 -1.56 -13.33
C GLU A 120 2.08 -2.14 -12.10
N GLU A 121 0.82 -1.77 -11.88
CA GLU A 121 0.02 -2.28 -10.78
C GLU A 121 -0.29 -3.76 -10.95
N ARG A 122 -0.59 -4.17 -12.18
CA ARG A 122 -0.80 -5.59 -12.51
C ARG A 122 0.47 -6.40 -12.33
N GLU A 123 1.62 -5.80 -12.65
CA GLU A 123 2.91 -6.44 -12.45
C GLU A 123 3.19 -6.69 -10.96
N ALA A 124 2.84 -5.76 -10.09
CA ALA A 124 2.95 -5.95 -8.65
C ALA A 124 2.16 -7.18 -8.19
N GLY A 125 0.91 -7.32 -8.66
CA GLY A 125 0.09 -8.49 -8.38
C GLY A 125 0.67 -9.78 -8.95
N ASN A 126 1.20 -9.73 -10.16
CA ASN A 126 1.83 -10.88 -10.82
C ASN A 126 3.09 -11.33 -10.07
N SER A 127 3.91 -10.41 -9.59
CA SER A 127 5.10 -10.74 -8.81
C SER A 127 4.74 -11.49 -7.53
N THR A 128 3.67 -11.07 -6.86
CA THR A 128 3.16 -11.76 -5.68
C THR A 128 2.69 -13.17 -6.03
N ARG A 129 1.93 -13.29 -7.11
CA ARG A 129 1.46 -14.59 -7.59
C ARG A 129 2.61 -15.51 -7.93
N GLU A 130 3.63 -15.01 -8.63
CA GLU A 130 4.81 -15.78 -8.99
C GLU A 130 5.56 -16.28 -7.76
N PHE A 131 5.68 -15.43 -6.73
CA PHE A 131 6.30 -15.84 -5.47
C PHE A 131 5.57 -17.02 -4.86
N ILE A 132 4.23 -16.95 -4.79
CA ILE A 132 3.42 -18.02 -4.21
C ILE A 132 3.56 -19.32 -5.01
N VAL A 133 3.53 -19.22 -6.34
CA VAL A 133 3.63 -20.40 -7.21
C VAL A 133 5.01 -21.04 -7.13
N ALA A 134 6.07 -20.26 -6.95
CA ALA A 134 7.43 -20.78 -6.86
C ALA A 134 7.71 -21.51 -5.54
N ARG A 135 6.89 -21.30 -4.51
CA ARG A 135 7.01 -22.00 -3.23
C ARG A 135 6.33 -23.35 -3.29
#